data_6eb9521be76de027519373109265d799
#
_entry.id   6eb9521be76de027519373109265d799
#
_cell.length_a   1.000
_cell.length_b   1.000
_cell.length_c   1.000
_cell.angle_alpha   90.00
_cell.angle_beta   90.00
_cell.angle_gamma   90.00
#
_symmetry.space_group_name_H-M   'P 1'
#
loop_
_entity.id
_entity.type
_entity.pdbx_description
1 polymer ?
#
loop_
_entity_poly.entity_id
_entity_poly.type
_entity_poly.pdbx_seq_one_letter_code
_entity_poly.pdbx_strand_id
1 'polypeptide(L)'
;IQTTSFIAILGAAGLAIGLALQGSLSTFAAGLLLIMFRPFKGGEFIEGGGVSGIVVAVQSCTTTMRTGGARAVIVPNSKLLDDNIVNYSAKETRRVDLTVGVSYDADLGKVKEILNDIAAKDERVKSDPEPMIAVSELADNSVNLVMRLWVNTADYWGVYFDTTEAVKLRLDQAGIGIPYPQRDVHLYEHKVA
;
A
#
# COMPACT_ATOMS: atom_id res chain seq x y z
N ILE A 1 -53.20 -36.61 15.84
CA ILE A 1 -51.91 -35.88 15.91
C ILE A 1 -51.81 -35.08 14.63
N GLN A 2 -51.80 -33.75 14.72
CA GLN A 2 -51.77 -32.89 13.53
C GLN A 2 -50.35 -32.90 12.98
N THR A 3 -50.09 -33.73 11.98
CA THR A 3 -48.79 -33.82 11.27
C THR A 3 -48.36 -32.46 10.70
N THR A 4 -49.31 -31.60 10.30
CA THR A 4 -49.08 -30.24 9.81
C THR A 4 -48.39 -29.34 10.84
N SER A 5 -48.78 -29.41 12.12
CA SER A 5 -48.14 -28.63 13.19
C SER A 5 -46.72 -29.09 13.44
N PHE A 6 -46.45 -30.38 13.32
CA PHE A 6 -45.10 -30.95 13.48
C PHE A 6 -44.17 -30.53 12.36
N ILE A 7 -44.64 -30.52 11.12
CA ILE A 7 -43.89 -30.04 9.96
C ILE A 7 -43.59 -28.54 10.09
N ALA A 8 -44.57 -27.74 10.56
CA ALA A 8 -44.36 -26.31 10.76
C ALA A 8 -43.28 -26.02 11.84
N ILE A 9 -43.28 -26.77 12.94
CA ILE A 9 -42.28 -26.62 14.01
C ILE A 9 -40.90 -27.04 13.50
N LEU A 10 -40.76 -28.15 12.76
CA LEU A 10 -39.53 -28.60 12.16
C LEU A 10 -39.01 -27.59 11.14
N GLY A 11 -39.86 -27.02 10.31
CA GLY A 11 -39.52 -25.99 9.36
C GLY A 11 -39.00 -24.71 10.02
N ALA A 12 -39.69 -24.25 11.07
CA ALA A 12 -39.26 -23.09 11.85
C ALA A 12 -37.94 -23.33 12.57
N ALA A 13 -37.71 -24.52 13.17
CA ALA A 13 -36.47 -24.89 13.78
C ALA A 13 -35.31 -24.97 12.77
N GLY A 14 -35.54 -25.56 11.59
CA GLY A 14 -34.58 -25.63 10.51
C GLY A 14 -34.19 -24.24 10.00
N LEU A 15 -35.15 -23.35 9.85
CA LEU A 15 -34.86 -21.94 9.46
C LEU A 15 -34.05 -21.23 10.53
N ALA A 16 -34.38 -21.37 11.80
CA ALA A 16 -33.68 -20.75 12.91
C ALA A 16 -32.21 -21.25 12.98
N ILE A 17 -31.96 -22.55 12.81
CA ILE A 17 -30.59 -23.11 12.75
C ILE A 17 -29.86 -22.61 11.52
N GLY A 18 -30.51 -22.56 10.34
CA GLY A 18 -29.90 -22.06 9.11
C GLY A 18 -29.45 -20.61 9.24
N LEU A 19 -30.28 -19.75 9.83
CA LEU A 19 -29.96 -18.35 10.10
C LEU A 19 -28.83 -18.23 11.14
N ALA A 20 -28.83 -19.04 12.19
CA ALA A 20 -27.79 -19.03 13.21
C ALA A 20 -26.41 -19.46 12.66
N LEU A 21 -26.37 -20.36 11.68
CA LEU A 21 -25.15 -20.86 11.05
C LEU A 21 -24.74 -20.12 9.79
N GLN A 22 -25.54 -19.16 9.31
CA GLN A 22 -25.31 -18.45 8.05
C GLN A 22 -23.90 -17.85 7.94
N GLY A 23 -23.42 -17.17 8.98
CA GLY A 23 -22.10 -16.57 8.99
C GLY A 23 -20.95 -17.59 8.94
N SER A 24 -21.11 -18.72 9.64
CA SER A 24 -20.11 -19.79 9.62
C SER A 24 -20.05 -20.47 8.26
N LEU A 25 -21.20 -20.69 7.64
CA LEU A 25 -21.28 -21.30 6.31
C LEU A 25 -20.71 -20.37 5.23
N SER A 26 -20.98 -19.07 5.32
CA SER A 26 -20.38 -18.06 4.45
C SER A 26 -18.86 -18.05 4.55
N THR A 27 -18.32 -18.06 5.77
CA THR A 27 -16.89 -18.08 6.01
C THR A 27 -16.22 -19.36 5.50
N PHE A 28 -16.88 -20.51 5.65
CA PHE A 28 -16.42 -21.77 5.09
C PHE A 28 -16.43 -21.77 3.55
N ALA A 29 -17.51 -21.30 2.94
CA ALA A 29 -17.62 -21.17 1.48
C ALA A 29 -16.53 -20.23 0.93
N ALA A 30 -16.27 -19.11 1.60
CA ALA A 30 -15.19 -18.19 1.25
C ALA A 30 -13.81 -18.90 1.30
N GLY A 31 -13.56 -19.72 2.32
CA GLY A 31 -12.32 -20.51 2.41
C GLY A 31 -12.15 -21.48 1.26
N LEU A 32 -13.23 -22.16 0.85
CA LEU A 32 -13.20 -23.06 -0.30
C LEU A 32 -12.87 -22.30 -1.60
N LEU A 33 -13.47 -21.11 -1.80
CA LEU A 33 -13.19 -20.27 -2.96
C LEU A 33 -11.74 -19.77 -2.97
N LEU A 34 -11.21 -19.33 -1.84
CA LEU A 34 -9.80 -18.92 -1.72
C LEU A 34 -8.83 -20.06 -2.04
N ILE A 35 -9.13 -21.29 -1.59
CA ILE A 35 -8.30 -22.47 -1.86
C ILE A 35 -8.40 -22.88 -3.34
N MET A 36 -9.57 -22.75 -3.96
CA MET A 36 -9.82 -23.14 -5.34
C MET A 36 -9.24 -22.15 -6.35
N PHE A 37 -9.52 -20.86 -6.18
CA PHE A 37 -9.09 -19.80 -7.10
C PHE A 37 -7.70 -19.26 -6.82
N ARG A 38 -7.20 -19.41 -5.61
CA ARG A 38 -5.85 -19.02 -5.17
C ARG A 38 -5.44 -17.61 -5.58
N PRO A 39 -6.18 -16.57 -5.19
CA PRO A 39 -5.81 -15.19 -5.50
C PRO A 39 -4.46 -14.80 -4.87
N PHE A 40 -4.03 -15.55 -3.86
CA PHE A 40 -2.72 -15.45 -3.21
C PHE A 40 -2.26 -16.83 -2.73
N LYS A 41 -0.97 -16.95 -2.43
CA LYS A 41 -0.33 -18.18 -1.96
C LYS A 41 0.33 -17.97 -0.59
N GLY A 42 0.63 -19.05 0.12
CA GLY A 42 1.48 -19.00 1.30
C GLY A 42 2.84 -18.39 0.98
N GLY A 43 3.32 -17.51 1.85
CA GLY A 43 4.55 -16.75 1.65
C GLY A 43 4.39 -15.39 0.96
N GLU A 44 3.27 -15.12 0.31
CA GLU A 44 3.01 -13.83 -0.36
C GLU A 44 2.55 -12.76 0.65
N PHE A 45 2.98 -11.51 0.41
CA PHE A 45 2.54 -10.37 1.19
C PHE A 45 1.28 -9.77 0.55
N ILE A 46 0.21 -9.77 1.32
CA ILE A 46 -1.09 -9.26 0.88
C ILE A 46 -1.64 -8.22 1.85
N GLU A 47 -2.58 -7.43 1.36
CA GLU A 47 -3.46 -6.58 2.15
C GLU A 47 -4.90 -6.97 1.82
N GLY A 48 -5.71 -7.20 2.86
CA GLY A 48 -7.12 -7.57 2.72
C GLY A 48 -7.76 -7.77 4.09
N GLY A 49 -9.07 -7.59 4.18
CA GLY A 49 -9.81 -7.70 5.44
C GLY A 49 -9.36 -6.73 6.54
N GLY A 50 -8.78 -5.57 6.15
CA GLY A 50 -8.25 -4.55 7.06
C GLY A 50 -6.88 -4.89 7.67
N VAL A 51 -6.17 -5.87 7.14
CA VAL A 51 -4.85 -6.31 7.63
C VAL A 51 -3.88 -6.46 6.47
N SER A 52 -2.60 -6.14 6.72
CA SER A 52 -1.51 -6.43 5.79
C SER A 52 -0.47 -7.36 6.42
N GLY A 53 0.01 -8.33 5.67
CA GLY A 53 1.00 -9.29 6.16
C GLY A 53 1.31 -10.42 5.19
N ILE A 54 2.26 -11.26 5.57
CA ILE A 54 2.62 -12.48 4.83
C ILE A 54 1.61 -13.58 5.17
N VAL A 55 1.03 -14.19 4.16
CA VAL A 55 0.14 -15.33 4.31
C VAL A 55 0.94 -16.53 4.83
N VAL A 56 0.54 -17.06 5.99
CA VAL A 56 1.15 -18.26 6.57
C VAL A 56 0.39 -19.51 6.12
N ALA A 57 -0.93 -19.50 6.27
CA ALA A 57 -1.78 -20.61 5.89
C ALA A 57 -3.22 -20.15 5.61
N VAL A 58 -3.85 -20.77 4.61
CA VAL A 58 -5.28 -20.66 4.35
C VAL A 58 -5.95 -21.94 4.82
N GLN A 59 -6.84 -21.81 5.78
CA GLN A 59 -7.63 -22.92 6.35
C GLN A 59 -9.08 -22.82 5.87
N SER A 60 -9.92 -23.78 6.25
CA SER A 60 -11.31 -23.84 5.80
C SER A 60 -12.15 -22.60 6.16
N CYS A 61 -11.93 -21.99 7.33
CA CYS A 61 -12.70 -20.83 7.79
C CYS A 61 -11.86 -19.59 8.01
N THR A 62 -10.55 -19.73 8.15
CA THR A 62 -9.65 -18.62 8.49
C THR A 62 -8.37 -18.66 7.67
N THR A 63 -7.81 -17.48 7.43
CA THR A 63 -6.46 -17.30 6.90
C THR A 63 -5.59 -16.73 7.99
N THR A 64 -4.45 -17.36 8.25
CA THR A 64 -3.44 -16.87 9.18
C THR A 64 -2.41 -16.04 8.43
N MET A 65 -2.18 -14.83 8.90
CA MET A 65 -1.19 -13.91 8.33
C MET A 65 -0.18 -13.50 9.40
N ARG A 66 1.05 -13.20 8.99
CA ARG A 66 2.11 -12.66 9.84
C ARG A 66 2.41 -11.24 9.41
N THR A 67 2.21 -10.27 10.32
CA THR A 67 2.55 -8.87 10.07
C THR A 67 4.05 -8.63 10.04
N GLY A 68 4.49 -7.47 9.52
CA GLY A 68 5.91 -7.09 9.52
C GLY A 68 6.56 -7.05 10.92
N GLY A 69 5.77 -6.79 11.97
CA GLY A 69 6.20 -6.88 13.37
C GLY A 69 6.12 -8.30 13.98
N ALA A 70 6.08 -9.34 13.14
CA ALA A 70 6.03 -10.75 13.53
C ALA A 70 4.80 -11.19 14.35
N ARG A 71 3.71 -10.41 14.34
CA ARG A 71 2.45 -10.78 14.99
C ARG A 71 1.63 -11.69 14.08
N ALA A 72 1.06 -12.75 14.64
CA ALA A 72 0.09 -13.58 13.93
C ALA A 72 -1.29 -12.91 13.99
N VAL A 73 -1.95 -12.80 12.85
CA VAL A 73 -3.32 -12.31 12.71
C VAL A 73 -4.14 -13.38 12.04
N ILE A 74 -5.27 -13.73 12.64
CA ILE A 74 -6.21 -14.71 12.12
C ILE A 74 -7.40 -13.93 11.55
N VAL A 75 -7.59 -14.03 10.25
CA VAL A 75 -8.66 -13.32 9.53
C VAL A 75 -9.71 -14.33 9.08
N PRO A 76 -11.00 -14.12 9.38
CA PRO A 76 -12.08 -14.92 8.80
C PRO A 76 -12.07 -14.83 7.27
N ASN A 77 -12.18 -15.95 6.57
CA ASN A 77 -12.08 -15.98 5.10
C ASN A 77 -13.14 -15.12 4.40
N SER A 78 -14.35 -15.01 4.97
CA SER A 78 -15.39 -14.11 4.45
C SER A 78 -14.92 -12.67 4.38
N LYS A 79 -14.22 -12.16 5.41
CA LYS A 79 -13.68 -10.80 5.39
C LYS A 79 -12.65 -10.55 4.28
N LEU A 80 -11.84 -11.55 3.96
CA LEU A 80 -10.88 -11.44 2.86
C LEU A 80 -11.57 -11.44 1.50
N LEU A 81 -12.65 -12.24 1.35
CA LEU A 81 -13.34 -12.36 0.08
C LEU A 81 -14.30 -11.19 -0.19
N ASP A 82 -14.86 -10.60 0.87
CA ASP A 82 -15.78 -9.47 0.79
C ASP A 82 -15.07 -8.13 0.55
N ASP A 83 -13.75 -8.07 0.75
CA ASP A 83 -12.94 -6.87 0.58
C ASP A 83 -11.99 -6.99 -0.62
N ASN A 84 -11.38 -5.87 -1.02
CA ASN A 84 -10.33 -5.90 -2.03
C ASN A 84 -9.08 -6.61 -1.49
N ILE A 85 -8.55 -7.54 -2.27
CA ILE A 85 -7.29 -8.20 -1.96
C ILE A 85 -6.19 -7.55 -2.81
N VAL A 86 -5.24 -6.87 -2.17
CA VAL A 86 -4.06 -6.33 -2.83
C VAL A 86 -2.90 -7.29 -2.60
N ASN A 87 -2.41 -7.93 -3.65
CA ASN A 87 -1.28 -8.85 -3.58
C ASN A 87 -0.01 -8.15 -4.08
N TYR A 88 0.88 -7.80 -3.16
CA TYR A 88 2.14 -7.13 -3.44
C TYR A 88 3.24 -8.06 -3.97
N SER A 89 3.07 -9.37 -3.82
CA SER A 89 4.03 -10.39 -4.24
C SER A 89 3.67 -11.09 -5.54
N ALA A 90 2.48 -10.80 -6.10
CA ALA A 90 1.99 -11.48 -7.31
C ALA A 90 2.81 -11.17 -8.56
N LYS A 91 3.52 -10.06 -8.59
CA LYS A 91 4.37 -9.62 -9.70
C LYS A 91 5.83 -9.60 -9.27
N GLU A 92 6.72 -9.99 -10.17
CA GLU A 92 8.16 -9.99 -9.94
C GLU A 92 8.72 -8.56 -9.82
N THR A 93 8.04 -7.59 -10.44
CA THR A 93 8.45 -6.20 -10.45
C THR A 93 7.39 -5.31 -9.83
N ARG A 94 7.86 -4.29 -9.12
CA ARG A 94 7.03 -3.24 -8.52
C ARG A 94 7.59 -1.87 -8.87
N ARG A 95 6.72 -0.87 -8.84
CA ARG A 95 7.10 0.53 -9.02
C ARG A 95 7.24 1.20 -7.66
N VAL A 96 8.42 1.77 -7.41
CA VAL A 96 8.67 2.68 -6.30
C VAL A 96 8.26 4.07 -6.73
N ASP A 97 7.34 4.69 -6.02
CA ASP A 97 6.89 6.06 -6.25
C ASP A 97 7.41 6.95 -5.11
N LEU A 98 8.23 7.94 -5.45
CA LEU A 98 8.76 8.93 -4.53
C LEU A 98 8.29 10.32 -4.95
N THR A 99 7.97 11.16 -3.97
CA THR A 99 7.68 12.58 -4.19
C THR A 99 8.81 13.40 -3.60
N VAL A 100 9.42 14.26 -4.42
CA VAL A 100 10.53 15.13 -4.03
C VAL A 100 10.06 16.58 -4.14
N GLY A 101 9.93 17.26 -3.03
CA GLY A 101 9.59 18.69 -2.98
C GLY A 101 10.85 19.55 -2.96
N VAL A 102 10.94 20.54 -3.87
CA VAL A 102 12.03 21.50 -3.92
C VAL A 102 11.48 22.93 -3.85
N SER A 103 12.36 23.88 -3.48
CA SER A 103 11.99 25.30 -3.45
C SER A 103 11.53 25.79 -4.83
N TYR A 104 10.63 26.77 -4.87
CA TYR A 104 10.20 27.44 -6.10
C TYR A 104 11.36 28.12 -6.85
N ASP A 105 12.42 28.52 -6.14
CA ASP A 105 13.63 29.13 -6.71
C ASP A 105 14.62 28.09 -7.29
N ALA A 106 14.33 26.78 -7.14
CA ALA A 106 15.21 25.72 -7.60
C ALA A 106 15.20 25.61 -9.13
N ASP A 107 16.38 25.39 -9.71
CA ASP A 107 16.49 25.01 -11.12
C ASP A 107 15.99 23.59 -11.35
N LEU A 108 14.79 23.48 -11.91
CA LEU A 108 14.14 22.20 -12.16
C LEU A 108 14.89 21.31 -13.15
N GLY A 109 15.66 21.91 -14.08
CA GLY A 109 16.54 21.17 -15.00
C GLY A 109 17.60 20.42 -14.22
N LYS A 110 18.32 21.15 -13.38
CA LYS A 110 19.35 20.57 -12.49
C LYS A 110 18.79 19.55 -11.52
N VAL A 111 17.60 19.78 -10.95
CA VAL A 111 16.92 18.81 -10.09
C VAL A 111 16.67 17.51 -10.84
N LYS A 112 16.08 17.58 -12.04
CA LYS A 112 15.81 16.39 -12.87
C LYS A 112 17.08 15.64 -13.24
N GLU A 113 18.17 16.33 -13.57
CA GLU A 113 19.48 15.72 -13.85
C GLU A 113 19.99 14.92 -12.63
N ILE A 114 19.92 15.50 -11.43
CA ILE A 114 20.33 14.85 -10.19
C ILE A 114 19.47 13.59 -9.92
N LEU A 115 18.16 13.68 -10.06
CA LEU A 115 17.26 12.56 -9.84
C LEU A 115 17.47 11.44 -10.87
N ASN A 116 17.71 11.78 -12.14
CA ASN A 116 18.06 10.81 -13.17
C ASN A 116 19.40 10.12 -12.89
N ASP A 117 20.41 10.88 -12.43
CA ASP A 117 21.71 10.33 -12.06
C ASP A 117 21.61 9.35 -10.86
N ILE A 118 20.76 9.66 -9.87
CA ILE A 118 20.47 8.75 -8.75
C ILE A 118 19.83 7.46 -9.28
N ALA A 119 18.81 7.56 -10.15
CA ALA A 119 18.16 6.40 -10.73
C ALA A 119 19.12 5.53 -11.56
N ALA A 120 20.00 6.14 -12.34
CA ALA A 120 20.93 5.45 -13.22
C ALA A 120 22.08 4.74 -12.46
N LYS A 121 22.40 5.19 -11.25
CA LYS A 121 23.48 4.62 -10.42
C LYS A 121 23.06 3.42 -9.59
N ASP A 122 21.76 3.22 -9.38
CA ASP A 122 21.26 2.07 -8.64
C ASP A 122 20.97 0.90 -9.61
N GLU A 123 21.83 -0.11 -9.58
CA GLU A 123 21.72 -1.29 -10.45
C GLU A 123 20.43 -2.09 -10.27
N ARG A 124 19.71 -1.89 -9.15
CA ARG A 124 18.41 -2.52 -8.87
C ARG A 124 17.27 -1.88 -9.64
N VAL A 125 17.46 -0.64 -10.11
CA VAL A 125 16.49 0.09 -10.93
C VAL A 125 16.55 -0.42 -12.36
N LYS A 126 15.39 -0.81 -12.87
CA LYS A 126 15.27 -1.32 -14.24
C LYS A 126 15.30 -0.18 -15.26
N SER A 127 15.95 -0.43 -16.39
CA SER A 127 15.94 0.48 -17.54
C SER A 127 14.68 0.34 -18.41
N ASP A 128 13.98 -0.79 -18.30
CA ASP A 128 12.71 -1.05 -18.98
C ASP A 128 11.70 -1.62 -17.95
N PRO A 129 10.58 -0.92 -17.67
CA PRO A 129 10.26 0.45 -18.13
C PRO A 129 11.21 1.53 -17.60
N GLU A 130 11.45 2.55 -18.44
CA GLU A 130 12.35 3.67 -18.11
C GLU A 130 11.88 4.42 -16.85
N PRO A 131 12.80 4.84 -15.96
CA PRO A 131 12.50 5.70 -14.83
C PRO A 131 11.81 6.99 -15.27
N MET A 132 10.73 7.36 -14.58
CA MET A 132 9.98 8.58 -14.89
C MET A 132 10.24 9.64 -13.82
N ILE A 133 10.73 10.82 -14.25
CA ILE A 133 10.93 11.98 -13.38
C ILE A 133 10.22 13.18 -13.99
N ALA A 134 9.20 13.69 -13.31
CA ALA A 134 8.38 14.79 -13.81
C ALA A 134 7.89 15.67 -12.65
N VAL A 135 7.60 16.94 -12.95
CA VAL A 135 6.87 17.80 -12.02
C VAL A 135 5.44 17.29 -11.93
N SER A 136 4.98 17.03 -10.73
CA SER A 136 3.64 16.49 -10.47
C SER A 136 2.68 17.51 -9.88
N GLU A 137 3.20 18.52 -9.17
CA GLU A 137 2.36 19.46 -8.46
C GLU A 137 3.12 20.76 -8.15
N LEU A 138 2.42 21.88 -8.22
CA LEU A 138 2.85 23.17 -7.66
C LEU A 138 2.12 23.34 -6.32
N ALA A 139 2.78 22.87 -5.24
CA ALA A 139 2.20 22.85 -3.89
C ALA A 139 2.39 24.20 -3.17
N ASP A 140 1.76 24.38 -2.00
CA ASP A 140 1.75 25.64 -1.25
C ASP A 140 3.15 26.17 -0.92
N ASN A 141 4.13 25.28 -0.67
CA ASN A 141 5.48 25.68 -0.25
C ASN A 141 6.58 25.08 -1.11
N SER A 142 6.26 24.22 -2.07
CA SER A 142 7.23 23.46 -2.87
C SER A 142 6.74 23.17 -4.27
N VAL A 143 7.68 22.97 -5.18
CA VAL A 143 7.43 22.32 -6.47
C VAL A 143 7.70 20.81 -6.24
N ASN A 144 6.67 19.99 -6.37
CA ASN A 144 6.78 18.57 -6.17
C ASN A 144 7.10 17.86 -7.49
N LEU A 145 8.17 17.06 -7.47
CA LEU A 145 8.50 16.16 -8.56
C LEU A 145 8.16 14.73 -8.13
N VAL A 146 7.62 13.95 -9.04
CA VAL A 146 7.45 12.50 -8.88
C VAL A 146 8.64 11.79 -9.51
N MET A 147 9.19 10.81 -8.80
CA MET A 147 10.21 9.89 -9.27
C MET A 147 9.66 8.47 -9.18
N ARG A 148 9.49 7.80 -10.34
CA ARG A 148 8.92 6.47 -10.45
C ARG A 148 9.96 5.50 -10.98
N LEU A 149 10.32 4.52 -10.16
CA LEU A 149 11.39 3.57 -10.43
C LEU A 149 10.82 2.14 -10.46
N TRP A 150 11.13 1.37 -11.47
CA TRP A 150 10.76 -0.04 -11.54
C TRP A 150 11.88 -0.90 -10.99
N VAL A 151 11.56 -1.78 -10.05
CA VAL A 151 12.51 -2.63 -9.33
C VAL A 151 11.95 -4.05 -9.16
N ASN A 152 12.79 -5.03 -8.83
CA ASN A 152 12.27 -6.31 -8.39
C ASN A 152 11.53 -6.14 -7.06
N THR A 153 10.48 -6.92 -6.86
CA THR A 153 9.64 -6.85 -5.65
C THR A 153 10.45 -7.02 -4.36
N ALA A 154 11.49 -7.86 -4.38
CA ALA A 154 12.38 -8.07 -3.24
C ALA A 154 13.21 -6.82 -2.87
N ASP A 155 13.54 -5.99 -3.85
CA ASP A 155 14.40 -4.81 -3.68
C ASP A 155 13.61 -3.54 -3.33
N TYR A 156 12.27 -3.61 -3.35
CA TYR A 156 11.39 -2.45 -3.22
C TYR A 156 11.73 -1.54 -2.04
N TRP A 157 11.80 -2.09 -0.83
CA TRP A 157 12.06 -1.29 0.36
C TRP A 157 13.51 -0.80 0.45
N GLY A 158 14.47 -1.61 0.00
CA GLY A 158 15.87 -1.20 -0.09
C GLY A 158 16.03 0.02 -1.00
N VAL A 159 15.53 -0.07 -2.23
CA VAL A 159 15.59 1.05 -3.18
C VAL A 159 14.80 2.26 -2.67
N TYR A 160 13.63 2.06 -2.07
CA TYR A 160 12.84 3.16 -1.52
C TYR A 160 13.62 4.00 -0.48
N PHE A 161 14.24 3.33 0.49
CA PHE A 161 14.97 4.01 1.56
C PHE A 161 16.28 4.62 1.06
N ASP A 162 17.08 3.85 0.32
CA ASP A 162 18.38 4.30 -0.20
C ASP A 162 18.21 5.49 -1.16
N THR A 163 17.20 5.44 -2.06
CA THR A 163 16.90 6.54 -2.97
C THR A 163 16.43 7.77 -2.22
N THR A 164 15.57 7.61 -1.19
CA THR A 164 15.09 8.74 -0.37
C THR A 164 16.25 9.47 0.30
N GLU A 165 17.19 8.71 0.88
CA GLU A 165 18.42 9.29 1.48
C GLU A 165 19.33 9.92 0.44
N ALA A 166 19.57 9.24 -0.68
CA ALA A 166 20.40 9.75 -1.76
C ALA A 166 19.87 11.07 -2.34
N VAL A 167 18.56 11.19 -2.51
CA VAL A 167 17.90 12.44 -2.95
C VAL A 167 18.22 13.57 -2.00
N LYS A 168 18.05 13.37 -0.69
CA LYS A 168 18.35 14.41 0.31
C LYS A 168 19.82 14.84 0.24
N LEU A 169 20.75 13.89 0.26
CA LEU A 169 22.17 14.18 0.25
C LEU A 169 22.63 14.89 -1.03
N ARG A 170 22.12 14.47 -2.18
CA ARG A 170 22.49 15.04 -3.49
C ARG A 170 21.92 16.44 -3.71
N LEU A 171 20.70 16.70 -3.24
CA LEU A 171 20.09 18.04 -3.28
C LEU A 171 20.86 19.01 -2.37
N ASP A 172 21.26 18.59 -1.17
CA ASP A 172 22.06 19.39 -0.27
C ASP A 172 23.43 19.74 -0.87
N GLN A 173 24.12 18.75 -1.45
CA GLN A 173 25.40 18.95 -2.14
C GLN A 173 25.30 19.93 -3.32
N ALA A 174 24.15 19.94 -3.99
CA ALA A 174 23.89 20.83 -5.12
C ALA A 174 23.41 22.23 -4.70
N GLY A 175 23.19 22.47 -3.39
CA GLY A 175 22.66 23.72 -2.86
C GLY A 175 21.16 23.92 -3.18
N ILE A 176 20.44 22.84 -3.47
CA ILE A 176 19.01 22.89 -3.76
C ILE A 176 18.22 22.70 -2.47
N GLY A 177 17.44 23.72 -2.08
CA GLY A 177 16.66 23.71 -0.84
C GLY A 177 15.43 22.82 -0.93
N ILE A 178 15.23 22.01 0.11
CA ILE A 178 13.93 21.39 0.43
C ILE A 178 13.23 22.37 1.37
N PRO A 179 12.13 23.01 0.94
CA PRO A 179 11.58 24.15 1.70
C PRO A 179 10.88 23.70 2.97
N TYR A 180 11.06 24.49 4.03
CA TYR A 180 10.19 24.47 5.18
C TYR A 180 8.85 25.18 4.85
N PRO A 181 7.81 25.06 5.68
CA PRO A 181 6.61 25.88 5.53
C PRO A 181 6.95 27.38 5.41
N GLN A 182 6.49 28.01 4.35
CA GLN A 182 6.79 29.40 4.04
C GLN A 182 5.66 30.30 4.52
N ARG A 183 5.98 31.54 4.97
CA ARG A 183 5.01 32.59 5.30
C ARG A 183 5.58 33.95 4.92
N ASP A 184 4.81 34.71 4.19
CA ASP A 184 5.09 36.13 3.97
C ASP A 184 4.59 36.94 5.18
N VAL A 185 5.51 37.67 5.83
CA VAL A 185 5.17 38.51 6.99
C VAL A 185 5.42 39.97 6.63
N HIS A 186 4.35 40.78 6.57
CA HIS A 186 4.43 42.21 6.39
C HIS A 186 4.42 42.91 7.73
N LEU A 187 5.53 43.53 8.16
CA LEU A 187 5.67 44.29 9.40
C LEU A 187 5.41 45.78 9.13
N TYR A 188 4.44 46.34 9.82
CA TYR A 188 4.12 47.76 9.78
C TYR A 188 4.51 48.38 11.12
N GLU A 189 5.52 49.29 11.13
CA GLU A 189 5.89 50.04 12.31
C GLU A 189 5.08 51.35 12.36
N HIS A 190 4.26 51.52 13.39
CA HIS A 190 3.64 52.80 13.70
C HIS A 190 4.53 53.56 14.68
N LYS A 191 5.16 54.65 14.23
CA LYS A 191 5.79 55.61 15.14
C LYS A 191 4.68 56.31 15.92
N VAL A 192 4.60 56.08 17.23
CA VAL A 192 3.78 56.87 18.11
C VAL A 192 4.49 58.20 18.30
N ALA A 193 3.80 59.31 17.94
CA ALA A 193 4.28 60.69 18.06
C ALA A 193 4.36 61.11 19.55
#